data_c660c7bd6b0a247e56dacd2763737fff
#
_entry.id   c660c7bd6b0a247e56dacd2763737fff
#
_cell.length_a   1.000
_cell.length_b   1.000
_cell.length_c   1.000
_cell.angle_alpha   90.00
_cell.angle_beta   90.00
_cell.angle_gamma   90.00
#
_symmetry.space_group_name_H-M   'P 1'
#
loop_
_entity.id
_entity.type
_entity.pdbx_description
1 polymer ?
#
loop_
_entity_poly.entity_id
_entity_poly.type
_entity_poly.pdbx_seq_one_letter_code
_entity_poly.pdbx_strand_id
1 'polypeptide(L)'
;MHNRCVNIDWLEVFCNETSYLLNADYFVAKGYKVVMRNYGTPQYREMFTIWDDGKPFIEVRRDPYSLREVGGIFRRGDCHLRLVNKACYSLSPIDDLRKFLIAHGYTYNSLSRIDICLDFNFFDNGQRPDRVLEDYMCGKISKINQCNIAAHGKDSFGGRTWHSLSWGSPSSTIRTKLYCKSLEMREVHEKPYIMDQWLAAGLDLDRDVWRVEFSIKSDLKHLVKLDTGELIKHDLSCYDDRHKCLFAFLSFASIYFHFKTLVYTKNGSPQRKDRCPDKVLFRTSADEKAYKPIRCTTRHDLTRTDRILINKLYDIYHDYNNSVNVRTSAHTLIVELTQGLHAHKFRDVADDLILGFDD
;
A
#
# COMPACT_ATOMS: atom_id res chain seq x y z
N MET A 1 -23.85 12.94 12.94
CA MET A 1 -22.61 12.53 12.27
C MET A 1 -22.18 13.66 11.37
N HIS A 2 -20.91 14.02 11.35
CA HIS A 2 -20.41 15.00 10.38
C HIS A 2 -20.32 14.36 9.00
N ASN A 3 -20.55 15.15 7.95
CA ASN A 3 -20.49 14.68 6.57
C ASN A 3 -19.06 14.25 6.22
N ARG A 4 -18.95 13.17 5.46
CA ARG A 4 -17.66 12.54 5.05
C ARG A 4 -17.76 12.06 3.61
N CYS A 5 -16.64 12.16 2.89
CA CYS A 5 -16.54 11.68 1.52
C CYS A 5 -15.38 10.67 1.42
N VAL A 6 -15.69 9.40 1.22
CA VAL A 6 -14.69 8.35 1.00
C VAL A 6 -14.46 8.15 -0.49
N ASN A 7 -13.19 8.05 -0.90
CA ASN A 7 -12.79 7.82 -2.29
C ASN A 7 -11.51 6.97 -2.36
N ILE A 8 -11.25 6.46 -3.56
CA ILE A 8 -9.96 5.92 -3.97
C ILE A 8 -9.20 7.05 -4.66
N ASP A 9 -7.99 7.39 -4.19
CA ASP A 9 -7.14 8.45 -4.77
C ASP A 9 -6.02 7.89 -5.68
N TRP A 10 -5.72 6.60 -5.54
CA TRP A 10 -4.77 5.84 -6.35
C TRP A 10 -5.20 4.38 -6.47
N LEU A 11 -5.14 3.83 -7.66
CA LEU A 11 -5.41 2.43 -7.91
C LEU A 11 -4.43 1.89 -8.95
N GLU A 12 -3.59 0.95 -8.54
CA GLU A 12 -2.59 0.31 -9.38
C GLU A 12 -2.61 -1.20 -9.16
N VAL A 13 -2.64 -1.95 -10.26
CA VAL A 13 -2.70 -3.40 -10.26
C VAL A 13 -1.55 -4.01 -11.05
N PHE A 14 -1.15 -5.18 -10.64
CA PHE A 14 -0.23 -6.03 -11.36
C PHE A 14 -1.04 -7.06 -12.17
N CYS A 15 -0.75 -7.13 -13.46
CA CYS A 15 -1.46 -7.98 -14.42
C CYS A 15 -0.48 -8.72 -15.32
N ASN A 16 -1.01 -9.70 -16.05
CA ASN A 16 -0.33 -10.29 -17.21
C ASN A 16 -1.15 -10.03 -18.47
N GLU A 17 -0.50 -9.65 -19.55
CA GLU A 17 -1.08 -9.69 -20.88
C GLU A 17 -0.90 -11.09 -21.48
N THR A 18 -1.99 -11.66 -21.99
CA THR A 18 -2.00 -13.05 -22.47
C THR A 18 -1.27 -13.22 -23.80
N SER A 19 -1.27 -12.19 -24.63
CA SER A 19 -0.78 -12.24 -26.01
C SER A 19 0.52 -11.48 -26.27
N TYR A 20 1.06 -10.78 -25.29
CA TYR A 20 2.22 -9.86 -25.45
C TYR A 20 2.04 -8.79 -26.55
N LEU A 21 0.80 -8.60 -27.03
CA LEU A 21 0.44 -7.73 -28.15
C LEU A 21 -0.22 -6.42 -27.70
N LEU A 22 -0.43 -6.20 -26.40
CA LEU A 22 -1.17 -5.05 -25.87
C LEU A 22 -0.29 -3.80 -25.79
N ASN A 23 0.44 -3.51 -26.88
CA ASN A 23 1.25 -2.30 -27.02
C ASN A 23 0.38 -1.08 -27.37
N ALA A 24 0.99 0.08 -27.52
CA ALA A 24 0.31 1.33 -27.88
C ALA A 24 -0.47 1.21 -29.19
N ASP A 25 0.11 0.56 -30.22
CA ASP A 25 -0.50 0.41 -31.53
C ASP A 25 -1.77 -0.42 -31.50
N TYR A 26 -1.83 -1.44 -30.65
CA TYR A 26 -3.05 -2.21 -30.42
C TYR A 26 -4.20 -1.32 -29.96
N PHE A 27 -3.96 -0.43 -28.99
CA PHE A 27 -5.00 0.45 -28.46
C PHE A 27 -5.40 1.53 -29.49
N VAL A 28 -4.44 2.05 -30.26
CA VAL A 28 -4.74 2.96 -31.37
C VAL A 28 -5.62 2.27 -32.42
N ALA A 29 -5.32 1.02 -32.78
CA ALA A 29 -6.13 0.23 -33.71
C ALA A 29 -7.55 -0.07 -33.20
N LYS A 30 -7.75 -0.08 -31.87
CA LYS A 30 -9.05 -0.19 -31.20
C LYS A 30 -9.79 1.14 -31.06
N GLY A 31 -9.23 2.25 -31.57
CA GLY A 31 -9.84 3.57 -31.56
C GLY A 31 -9.56 4.42 -30.32
N TYR A 32 -8.69 3.95 -29.42
CA TYR A 32 -8.29 4.77 -28.27
C TYR A 32 -7.25 5.81 -28.67
N LYS A 33 -7.30 6.98 -28.05
CA LYS A 33 -6.18 7.91 -28.09
C LYS A 33 -5.12 7.42 -27.11
N VAL A 34 -3.88 7.27 -27.58
CA VAL A 34 -2.74 6.82 -26.77
C VAL A 34 -1.69 7.93 -26.72
N VAL A 35 -1.20 8.22 -25.51
CA VAL A 35 -0.12 9.18 -25.30
C VAL A 35 1.07 8.44 -24.72
N MET A 36 2.11 8.26 -25.56
CA MET A 36 3.37 7.66 -25.17
C MET A 36 4.15 8.60 -24.26
N ARG A 37 4.86 8.04 -23.28
CA ARG A 37 5.93 8.77 -22.59
C ARG A 37 7.26 8.48 -23.27
N ASN A 38 8.08 9.51 -23.43
CA ASN A 38 9.39 9.43 -24.11
C ASN A 38 10.44 8.63 -23.31
N TYR A 39 10.10 8.19 -22.12
CA TYR A 39 10.97 7.39 -21.24
C TYR A 39 10.14 6.36 -20.49
N GLY A 40 10.73 5.20 -20.29
CA GLY A 40 10.16 4.15 -19.45
C GLY A 40 10.32 4.46 -17.95
N THR A 41 10.09 3.47 -17.15
CA THR A 41 10.40 3.51 -15.71
C THR A 41 11.69 2.71 -15.45
N PRO A 42 12.27 2.75 -14.23
CA PRO A 42 13.39 1.85 -13.90
C PRO A 42 13.07 0.35 -14.05
N GLN A 43 11.80 -0.01 -14.11
CA GLN A 43 11.33 -1.40 -14.16
C GLN A 43 10.77 -1.80 -15.53
N TYR A 44 10.25 -0.84 -16.33
CA TYR A 44 9.53 -1.09 -17.57
C TYR A 44 10.06 -0.22 -18.71
N ARG A 45 10.23 -0.83 -19.90
CA ARG A 45 10.71 -0.12 -21.10
C ARG A 45 9.65 0.79 -21.71
N GLU A 46 8.38 0.36 -21.64
CA GLU A 46 7.27 1.09 -22.24
C GLU A 46 6.33 1.63 -21.16
N MET A 47 5.89 2.87 -21.37
CA MET A 47 4.88 3.53 -20.56
C MET A 47 4.03 4.42 -21.45
N PHE A 48 2.72 4.24 -21.40
CA PHE A 48 1.77 5.07 -22.14
C PHE A 48 0.46 5.25 -21.35
N THR A 49 -0.29 6.30 -21.72
CA THR A 49 -1.60 6.58 -21.15
C THR A 49 -2.66 6.39 -22.22
N ILE A 50 -3.66 5.58 -21.94
CA ILE A 50 -4.84 5.36 -22.76
C ILE A 50 -5.88 6.38 -22.34
N TRP A 51 -6.49 7.02 -23.34
CA TRP A 51 -7.58 7.97 -23.19
C TRP A 51 -8.87 7.32 -23.64
N ASP A 52 -9.91 7.44 -22.83
CA ASP A 52 -11.25 7.00 -23.13
C ASP A 52 -12.20 8.21 -23.10
N ASP A 53 -13.07 8.32 -24.11
CA ASP A 53 -14.00 9.46 -24.27
C ASP A 53 -13.30 10.83 -24.10
N GLY A 54 -12.13 10.98 -24.76
CA GLY A 54 -11.36 12.23 -24.74
C GLY A 54 -10.69 12.58 -23.40
N LYS A 55 -10.71 11.67 -22.42
CA LYS A 55 -10.11 11.86 -21.10
C LYS A 55 -9.06 10.79 -20.81
N PRO A 56 -7.97 11.15 -20.10
CA PRO A 56 -6.99 10.16 -19.68
C PRO A 56 -7.66 9.19 -18.70
N PHE A 57 -7.53 7.89 -18.97
CA PHE A 57 -8.21 6.84 -18.22
C PHE A 57 -7.23 5.94 -17.46
N ILE A 58 -6.31 5.29 -18.17
CA ILE A 58 -5.40 4.31 -17.56
C ILE A 58 -3.98 4.47 -18.08
N GLU A 59 -3.01 4.37 -17.20
CA GLU A 59 -1.59 4.31 -17.50
C GLU A 59 -1.14 2.85 -17.52
N VAL A 60 -0.48 2.44 -18.57
CA VAL A 60 0.07 1.11 -18.76
C VAL A 60 1.59 1.18 -18.71
N ARG A 61 2.20 0.32 -17.91
CA ARG A 61 3.64 0.08 -17.85
C ARG A 61 3.88 -1.38 -18.19
N ARG A 62 4.61 -1.63 -19.28
CA ARG A 62 4.83 -2.97 -19.81
C ARG A 62 6.27 -3.15 -20.32
N ASP A 63 6.57 -4.35 -20.78
CA ASP A 63 7.88 -4.78 -21.22
C ASP A 63 8.95 -4.59 -20.11
N PRO A 64 8.92 -5.43 -19.05
CA PRO A 64 9.85 -5.32 -17.94
C PRO A 64 11.30 -5.58 -18.37
N TYR A 65 12.26 -4.80 -17.85
CA TYR A 65 13.69 -5.05 -18.06
C TYR A 65 14.13 -6.40 -17.52
N SER A 66 13.60 -6.78 -16.35
CA SER A 66 13.89 -8.06 -15.70
C SER A 66 12.69 -8.98 -15.86
N LEU A 67 12.89 -10.08 -16.55
CA LEU A 67 11.84 -11.10 -16.74
C LEU A 67 11.76 -11.96 -15.48
N ARG A 68 10.54 -12.12 -14.98
CA ARG A 68 10.28 -13.02 -13.87
C ARG A 68 10.11 -14.45 -14.40
N GLU A 69 10.88 -15.38 -13.85
CA GLU A 69 10.73 -16.80 -14.12
C GLU A 69 9.66 -17.40 -13.19
N VAL A 70 8.72 -18.13 -13.76
CA VAL A 70 7.73 -18.92 -13.01
C VAL A 70 7.59 -20.29 -13.67
N GLY A 71 8.02 -21.34 -12.95
CA GLY A 71 7.98 -22.70 -13.47
C GLY A 71 8.83 -22.91 -14.72
N GLY A 72 10.03 -22.30 -14.79
CA GLY A 72 10.94 -22.40 -15.93
C GLY A 72 10.55 -21.53 -17.15
N ILE A 73 9.51 -20.69 -17.03
CA ILE A 73 9.05 -19.82 -18.12
C ILE A 73 9.25 -18.36 -17.74
N PHE A 74 9.99 -17.61 -18.57
CA PHE A 74 10.12 -16.16 -18.43
C PHE A 74 8.83 -15.46 -18.86
N ARG A 75 8.24 -14.70 -17.94
CA ARG A 75 6.98 -13.97 -18.18
C ARG A 75 7.26 -12.58 -18.75
N ARG A 76 7.18 -12.45 -20.07
CA ARG A 76 7.28 -11.15 -20.76
C ARG A 76 6.04 -10.28 -20.60
N GLY A 77 4.87 -10.90 -20.39
CA GLY A 77 3.59 -10.20 -20.29
C GLY A 77 3.32 -9.53 -18.93
N ASP A 78 4.28 -9.51 -18.02
CA ASP A 78 4.12 -8.83 -16.74
C ASP A 78 4.00 -7.31 -16.96
N CYS A 79 2.93 -6.71 -16.44
CA CYS A 79 2.64 -5.30 -16.59
C CYS A 79 1.97 -4.70 -15.35
N HIS A 80 2.08 -3.38 -15.21
CA HIS A 80 1.34 -2.61 -14.21
C HIS A 80 0.36 -1.67 -14.89
N LEU A 81 -0.88 -1.67 -14.43
CA LEU A 81 -1.92 -0.78 -14.87
C LEU A 81 -2.33 0.12 -13.70
N ARG A 82 -2.38 1.43 -13.96
CA ARG A 82 -2.78 2.42 -12.97
C ARG A 82 -3.92 3.28 -13.52
N LEU A 83 -5.04 3.34 -12.82
CA LEU A 83 -6.06 4.33 -13.12
C LEU A 83 -5.51 5.75 -12.92
N VAL A 84 -5.75 6.62 -13.88
CA VAL A 84 -5.45 8.05 -13.72
C VAL A 84 -6.31 8.63 -12.60
N ASN A 85 -5.78 9.57 -11.83
CA ASN A 85 -6.43 10.08 -10.61
C ASN A 85 -7.91 10.44 -10.83
N LYS A 86 -8.25 11.13 -11.95
CA LYS A 86 -9.65 11.47 -12.26
C LYS A 86 -10.54 10.23 -12.44
N ALA A 87 -10.02 9.16 -13.03
CA ALA A 87 -10.76 7.90 -13.23
C ALA A 87 -11.03 7.18 -11.89
N CYS A 88 -10.17 7.37 -10.88
CA CYS A 88 -10.42 6.85 -9.53
C CYS A 88 -11.65 7.48 -8.85
N TYR A 89 -12.11 8.64 -9.32
CA TYR A 89 -13.29 9.35 -8.80
C TYR A 89 -14.56 9.08 -9.61
N SER A 90 -14.57 8.07 -10.49
CA SER A 90 -15.79 7.58 -11.12
C SER A 90 -16.73 6.96 -10.08
N LEU A 91 -17.97 6.67 -10.49
CA LEU A 91 -18.95 6.02 -9.60
C LEU A 91 -18.51 4.61 -9.17
N SER A 92 -17.79 3.90 -10.03
CA SER A 92 -17.40 2.49 -9.82
C SER A 92 -15.99 2.22 -10.37
N PRO A 93 -14.92 2.84 -9.83
CA PRO A 93 -13.58 2.76 -10.41
C PRO A 93 -13.03 1.32 -10.46
N ILE A 94 -13.40 0.46 -9.53
CA ILE A 94 -13.01 -0.96 -9.52
C ILE A 94 -13.67 -1.71 -10.68
N ASP A 95 -14.95 -1.48 -10.93
CA ASP A 95 -15.67 -2.13 -12.03
C ASP A 95 -15.21 -1.60 -13.39
N ASP A 96 -14.91 -0.31 -13.50
CA ASP A 96 -14.36 0.29 -14.72
C ASP A 96 -13.01 -0.34 -15.05
N LEU A 97 -12.15 -0.51 -14.04
CA LEU A 97 -10.88 -1.23 -14.20
C LEU A 97 -11.11 -2.70 -14.62
N ARG A 98 -11.99 -3.43 -13.95
CA ARG A 98 -12.29 -4.85 -14.29
C ARG A 98 -12.81 -5.00 -15.71
N LYS A 99 -13.73 -4.14 -16.14
CA LYS A 99 -14.25 -4.13 -17.50
C LYS A 99 -13.13 -3.91 -18.52
N PHE A 100 -12.23 -2.97 -18.26
CA PHE A 100 -11.09 -2.72 -19.10
C PHE A 100 -10.15 -3.94 -19.17
N LEU A 101 -9.83 -4.56 -18.04
CA LEU A 101 -8.98 -5.75 -18.01
C LEU A 101 -9.58 -6.90 -18.85
N ILE A 102 -10.87 -7.17 -18.67
CA ILE A 102 -11.58 -8.23 -19.40
C ILE A 102 -11.64 -7.92 -20.89
N ALA A 103 -12.02 -6.68 -21.27
CA ALA A 103 -12.19 -6.27 -22.67
C ALA A 103 -10.88 -6.39 -23.49
N HIS A 104 -9.73 -6.25 -22.84
CA HIS A 104 -8.43 -6.29 -23.50
C HIS A 104 -7.61 -7.56 -23.19
N GLY A 105 -8.17 -8.54 -22.48
CA GLY A 105 -7.50 -9.82 -22.23
C GLY A 105 -6.33 -9.71 -21.23
N TYR A 106 -6.38 -8.77 -20.30
CA TYR A 106 -5.47 -8.76 -19.16
C TYR A 106 -5.92 -9.74 -18.09
N THR A 107 -4.99 -10.51 -17.58
CA THR A 107 -5.22 -11.35 -16.38
C THR A 107 -4.77 -10.60 -15.13
N TYR A 108 -5.72 -10.30 -14.23
CA TYR A 108 -5.43 -9.71 -12.93
C TYR A 108 -4.67 -10.68 -12.02
N ASN A 109 -3.56 -10.24 -11.45
CA ASN A 109 -2.77 -11.03 -10.50
C ASN A 109 -2.90 -10.52 -9.07
N SER A 110 -2.66 -9.23 -8.86
CA SER A 110 -2.69 -8.65 -7.51
C SER A 110 -2.83 -7.14 -7.53
N LEU A 111 -3.27 -6.62 -6.39
CA LEU A 111 -3.26 -5.20 -6.10
C LEU A 111 -1.83 -4.75 -5.81
N SER A 112 -1.30 -3.78 -6.58
CA SER A 112 0.05 -3.24 -6.39
C SER A 112 0.06 -2.09 -5.40
N ARG A 113 -0.92 -1.19 -5.53
CA ARG A 113 -1.10 -0.07 -4.61
C ARG A 113 -2.54 0.42 -4.68
N ILE A 114 -3.08 0.72 -3.52
CA ILE A 114 -4.31 1.49 -3.40
C ILE A 114 -4.13 2.59 -2.35
N ASP A 115 -4.56 3.80 -2.69
CA ASP A 115 -4.69 4.88 -1.72
C ASP A 115 -6.17 5.14 -1.49
N ILE A 116 -6.64 4.87 -0.28
CA ILE A 116 -8.00 5.18 0.16
C ILE A 116 -7.99 6.42 1.02
N CYS A 117 -8.93 7.31 0.80
CA CYS A 117 -8.99 8.57 1.50
C CYS A 117 -10.39 8.89 2.03
N LEU A 118 -10.42 9.65 3.11
CA LEU A 118 -11.63 10.22 3.68
C LEU A 118 -11.46 11.72 3.80
N ASP A 119 -12.36 12.47 3.16
CA ASP A 119 -12.42 13.91 3.20
C ASP A 119 -13.52 14.38 4.16
N PHE A 120 -13.23 15.41 4.96
CA PHE A 120 -14.12 15.90 6.01
C PHE A 120 -13.72 17.32 6.45
N ASN A 121 -14.65 18.05 7.10
CA ASN A 121 -14.36 19.34 7.73
C ASN A 121 -13.97 19.18 9.21
N PHE A 122 -14.59 18.25 9.92
CA PHE A 122 -14.39 17.99 11.34
C PHE A 122 -14.31 16.49 11.61
N PHE A 123 -13.53 16.12 12.61
CA PHE A 123 -13.59 14.76 13.14
C PHE A 123 -14.93 14.49 13.85
N ASP A 124 -15.30 13.24 14.02
CA ASP A 124 -16.58 12.84 14.62
C ASP A 124 -16.80 13.33 16.06
N ASN A 125 -15.71 13.66 16.76
CA ASN A 125 -15.76 14.29 18.08
C ASN A 125 -15.91 15.82 18.02
N GLY A 126 -16.11 16.41 16.83
CA GLY A 126 -16.23 17.85 16.59
C GLY A 126 -14.89 18.59 16.58
N GLN A 127 -13.77 17.92 16.77
CA GLN A 127 -12.47 18.59 16.77
C GLN A 127 -12.02 18.95 15.35
N ARG A 128 -11.42 20.12 15.21
CA ARG A 128 -10.82 20.57 13.94
C ARG A 128 -9.51 19.81 13.69
N PRO A 129 -9.24 19.42 12.42
CA PRO A 129 -8.03 18.69 12.08
C PRO A 129 -6.72 19.46 12.33
N ASP A 130 -6.70 20.77 12.12
CA ASP A 130 -5.54 21.62 12.44
C ASP A 130 -5.17 21.55 13.94
N ARG A 131 -6.18 21.50 14.83
CA ARG A 131 -5.97 21.34 16.27
C ARG A 131 -5.42 19.97 16.65
N VAL A 132 -5.81 18.93 15.91
CA VAL A 132 -5.22 17.59 16.11
C VAL A 132 -3.75 17.59 15.71
N LEU A 133 -3.37 18.28 14.63
CA LEU A 133 -1.97 18.44 14.26
C LEU A 133 -1.18 19.21 15.32
N GLU A 134 -1.72 20.32 15.82
CA GLU A 134 -1.11 21.11 16.90
C GLU A 134 -0.96 20.26 18.17
N ASP A 135 -2.00 19.55 18.61
CA ASP A 135 -1.96 18.69 19.78
C ASP A 135 -0.89 17.60 19.66
N TYR A 136 -0.71 17.03 18.45
CA TYR A 136 0.33 16.05 18.16
C TYR A 136 1.73 16.68 18.22
N MET A 137 1.92 17.82 17.57
CA MET A 137 3.23 18.51 17.52
C MET A 137 3.64 19.08 18.88
N CYS A 138 2.67 19.46 19.71
CA CYS A 138 2.91 19.90 21.09
C CYS A 138 3.02 18.76 22.11
N GLY A 139 2.94 17.49 21.67
CA GLY A 139 3.04 16.34 22.57
C GLY A 139 1.86 16.18 23.52
N LYS A 140 0.67 16.71 23.20
CA LYS A 140 -0.55 16.46 23.99
C LYS A 140 -1.19 15.11 23.64
N ILE A 141 -1.02 14.67 22.39
CA ILE A 141 -1.42 13.35 21.92
C ILE A 141 -0.24 12.62 21.29
N SER A 142 -0.26 11.30 21.32
CA SER A 142 0.76 10.47 20.70
C SER A 142 0.13 9.29 19.98
N LYS A 143 0.75 8.88 18.88
CA LYS A 143 0.35 7.69 18.15
C LYS A 143 0.75 6.43 18.91
N ILE A 144 -0.11 5.39 18.85
CA ILE A 144 0.14 4.14 19.57
C ILE A 144 1.35 3.40 19.00
N ASN A 145 1.49 3.38 17.68
CA ASN A 145 2.53 2.64 16.99
C ASN A 145 3.72 3.56 16.69
N GLN A 146 4.93 3.06 16.95
CA GLN A 146 6.16 3.73 16.55
C GLN A 146 6.25 3.78 15.02
N CYS A 147 6.56 4.94 14.45
CA CYS A 147 6.71 5.13 13.02
C CYS A 147 7.51 6.41 12.74
N ASN A 148 8.11 6.48 11.56
CA ASN A 148 8.70 7.72 11.06
C ASN A 148 7.59 8.75 10.81
N ILE A 149 7.91 10.02 11.05
CA ILE A 149 7.00 11.15 10.81
C ILE A 149 7.63 12.14 9.84
N ALA A 150 6.80 12.79 9.02
CA ALA A 150 7.16 13.97 8.26
C ALA A 150 6.03 15.00 8.39
N ALA A 151 6.39 16.23 8.75
CA ALA A 151 5.45 17.32 8.96
C ALA A 151 5.76 18.46 7.99
N HIS A 152 4.71 19.09 7.45
CA HIS A 152 4.83 20.28 6.62
C HIS A 152 3.92 21.38 7.17
N GLY A 153 4.46 22.58 7.24
CA GLY A 153 3.77 23.75 7.76
C GLY A 153 4.43 25.02 7.30
N LYS A 154 3.86 26.14 7.68
CA LYS A 154 4.43 27.48 7.47
C LYS A 154 4.90 28.03 8.81
N ASP A 155 6.11 28.58 8.81
CA ASP A 155 6.67 29.32 9.93
C ASP A 155 6.45 30.82 9.67
N SER A 156 5.88 31.53 10.64
CA SER A 156 5.63 32.96 10.56
C SER A 156 5.97 33.64 11.86
N PHE A 157 6.20 34.94 11.82
CA PHE A 157 6.36 35.72 13.05
C PHE A 157 5.12 35.57 13.94
N GLY A 158 5.30 34.95 15.09
CA GLY A 158 4.22 34.69 16.05
C GLY A 158 3.67 33.26 16.07
N GLY A 159 4.17 32.34 15.22
CA GLY A 159 3.79 30.93 15.34
C GLY A 159 3.98 30.09 14.10
N ARG A 160 3.76 28.79 14.28
CA ARG A 160 3.78 27.80 13.20
C ARG A 160 2.39 27.28 12.92
N THR A 161 2.06 27.14 11.64
CA THR A 161 0.81 26.52 11.19
C THR A 161 1.14 25.21 10.50
N TRP A 162 0.54 24.11 10.95
CA TRP A 162 0.74 22.81 10.37
C TRP A 162 -0.38 22.49 9.36
N HIS A 163 0.01 22.07 8.15
CA HIS A 163 -0.93 21.76 7.08
C HIS A 163 -0.95 20.31 6.68
N SER A 164 0.11 19.56 7.04
CA SER A 164 0.24 18.15 6.72
C SER A 164 1.10 17.41 7.72
N LEU A 165 0.70 16.20 8.03
CA LEU A 165 1.48 15.26 8.83
C LEU A 165 1.34 13.86 8.22
N SER A 166 2.46 13.17 8.05
CA SER A 166 2.47 11.81 7.57
C SER A 166 3.21 10.88 8.52
N TRP A 167 2.70 9.67 8.64
CA TRP A 167 3.24 8.58 9.46
C TRP A 167 3.58 7.38 8.59
N GLY A 168 4.76 6.85 8.77
CA GLY A 168 5.37 5.81 7.95
C GLY A 168 6.32 6.36 6.89
N SER A 169 7.36 5.60 6.59
CA SER A 169 8.30 5.92 5.51
C SER A 169 7.66 5.73 4.14
N PRO A 170 8.22 6.29 3.06
CA PRO A 170 7.78 6.01 1.69
C PRO A 170 7.81 4.52 1.32
N SER A 171 8.66 3.72 1.98
CA SER A 171 8.77 2.27 1.78
C SER A 171 7.82 1.44 2.65
N SER A 172 7.11 2.05 3.61
CA SER A 172 6.19 1.32 4.49
C SER A 172 5.06 0.66 3.70
N THR A 173 4.65 -0.54 4.11
CA THR A 173 3.48 -1.26 3.57
C THR A 173 2.21 -0.42 3.64
N ILE A 174 2.03 0.28 4.76
CA ILE A 174 0.93 1.21 4.96
C ILE A 174 1.52 2.54 5.46
N ARG A 175 1.22 3.61 4.73
CA ARG A 175 1.56 4.99 5.11
C ARG A 175 0.28 5.76 5.33
N THR A 176 0.23 6.55 6.39
CA THR A 176 -0.92 7.40 6.72
C THR A 176 -0.55 8.86 6.54
N LYS A 177 -1.47 9.66 6.00
CA LYS A 177 -1.32 11.12 5.92
C LYS A 177 -2.59 11.79 6.43
N LEU A 178 -2.43 12.91 7.14
CA LEU A 178 -3.47 13.89 7.43
C LEU A 178 -3.02 15.23 6.85
N TYR A 179 -3.81 15.84 5.98
CA TYR A 179 -3.46 17.12 5.36
C TYR A 179 -4.68 17.92 4.93
N CYS A 180 -4.49 19.25 4.83
CA CYS A 180 -5.50 20.16 4.31
C CYS A 180 -5.59 20.01 2.79
N LYS A 181 -6.62 19.29 2.31
CA LYS A 181 -6.79 19.00 0.88
C LYS A 181 -7.22 20.23 0.08
N SER A 182 -8.06 21.09 0.65
CA SER A 182 -8.43 22.34 0.00
C SER A 182 -7.24 23.28 -0.19
N LEU A 183 -6.31 23.32 0.77
CA LEU A 183 -5.07 24.09 0.61
C LEU A 183 -4.18 23.52 -0.49
N GLU A 184 -3.97 22.20 -0.50
CA GLU A 184 -3.20 21.52 -1.55
C GLU A 184 -3.77 21.80 -2.95
N MET A 185 -5.09 21.77 -3.10
CA MET A 185 -5.75 22.06 -4.38
C MET A 185 -5.58 23.52 -4.80
N ARG A 186 -5.62 24.48 -3.88
CA ARG A 186 -5.36 25.90 -4.17
C ARG A 186 -3.90 26.17 -4.58
N GLU A 187 -2.95 25.44 -3.99
CA GLU A 187 -1.51 25.67 -4.22
C GLU A 187 -0.96 24.92 -5.45
N VAL A 188 -1.57 23.79 -5.82
CA VAL A 188 -1.03 22.94 -6.90
C VAL A 188 -1.92 23.03 -8.16
N HIS A 189 -3.10 22.47 -8.11
CA HIS A 189 -4.10 22.46 -9.20
C HIS A 189 -5.49 22.19 -8.65
N GLU A 190 -6.45 22.98 -9.07
CA GLU A 190 -7.86 22.69 -8.82
C GLU A 190 -8.28 21.38 -9.51
N LYS A 191 -9.05 20.58 -8.78
CA LYS A 191 -9.60 19.32 -9.24
C LYS A 191 -11.13 19.34 -9.08
N PRO A 192 -11.87 19.90 -10.05
CA PRO A 192 -13.32 20.09 -9.93
C PRO A 192 -14.06 18.79 -9.60
N TYR A 193 -13.63 17.67 -10.18
CA TYR A 193 -14.21 16.34 -9.91
C TYR A 193 -14.10 15.90 -8.44
N ILE A 194 -13.15 16.41 -7.66
CA ILE A 194 -13.06 16.19 -6.21
C ILE A 194 -14.06 17.08 -5.49
N MET A 195 -14.18 18.34 -5.90
CA MET A 195 -15.13 19.29 -5.32
C MET A 195 -16.57 18.82 -5.54
N ASP A 196 -16.89 18.27 -6.73
CA ASP A 196 -18.20 17.68 -7.02
C ASP A 196 -18.54 16.54 -6.05
N GLN A 197 -17.56 15.69 -5.71
CA GLN A 197 -17.76 14.63 -4.72
C GLN A 197 -17.96 15.19 -3.31
N TRP A 198 -17.27 16.26 -2.94
CA TRP A 198 -17.46 16.93 -1.65
C TRP A 198 -18.86 17.53 -1.52
N LEU A 199 -19.32 18.22 -2.57
CA LEU A 199 -20.68 18.78 -2.63
C LEU A 199 -21.73 17.68 -2.51
N ALA A 200 -21.59 16.60 -3.29
CA ALA A 200 -22.49 15.45 -3.25
C ALA A 200 -22.52 14.77 -1.86
N ALA A 201 -21.42 14.81 -1.12
CA ALA A 201 -21.32 14.30 0.25
C ALA A 201 -21.80 15.32 1.30
N GLY A 202 -22.15 16.54 0.91
CA GLY A 202 -22.61 17.61 1.81
C GLY A 202 -21.51 18.24 2.66
N LEU A 203 -20.26 18.23 2.20
CA LEU A 203 -19.17 18.92 2.87
C LEU A 203 -19.32 20.44 2.71
N ASP A 204 -18.93 21.19 3.74
CA ASP A 204 -18.93 22.64 3.76
C ASP A 204 -17.67 23.15 3.03
N LEU A 205 -17.86 23.75 1.83
CA LEU A 205 -16.74 24.26 1.01
C LEU A 205 -16.28 25.66 1.43
N ASP A 206 -17.03 26.36 2.29
CA ASP A 206 -16.59 27.64 2.89
C ASP A 206 -15.54 27.39 3.98
N ARG A 207 -15.34 26.14 4.36
CA ARG A 207 -14.34 25.69 5.32
C ARG A 207 -13.28 24.84 4.65
N ASP A 208 -12.12 24.78 5.29
CA ASP A 208 -11.08 23.86 4.84
C ASP A 208 -11.57 22.41 4.91
N VAL A 209 -11.41 21.70 3.81
CA VAL A 209 -11.61 20.25 3.72
C VAL A 209 -10.27 19.58 3.95
N TRP A 210 -10.26 18.69 4.90
CA TRP A 210 -9.10 17.91 5.30
C TRP A 210 -9.24 16.47 4.82
N ARG A 211 -8.10 15.82 4.63
CA ARG A 211 -8.03 14.43 4.17
C ARG A 211 -7.18 13.60 5.09
N VAL A 212 -7.69 12.44 5.48
CA VAL A 212 -6.87 11.32 5.92
C VAL A 212 -6.76 10.33 4.77
N GLU A 213 -5.54 9.91 4.47
CA GLU A 213 -5.21 9.01 3.35
C GLU A 213 -4.36 7.85 3.86
N PHE A 214 -4.71 6.63 3.45
CA PHE A 214 -3.90 5.43 3.64
C PHE A 214 -3.38 4.99 2.29
N SER A 215 -2.06 5.05 2.10
CA SER A 215 -1.38 4.44 0.97
C SER A 215 -0.99 3.01 1.35
N ILE A 216 -1.58 2.03 0.67
CA ILE A 216 -1.45 0.61 0.96
C ILE A 216 -0.75 -0.06 -0.23
N LYS A 217 0.36 -0.74 0.03
CA LYS A 217 1.18 -1.38 -0.99
C LYS A 217 0.96 -2.90 -1.06
N SER A 218 1.49 -3.49 -2.11
CA SER A 218 1.42 -4.92 -2.42
C SER A 218 1.93 -5.86 -1.33
N ASP A 219 2.73 -5.35 -0.38
CA ASP A 219 3.23 -6.15 0.76
C ASP A 219 2.12 -6.56 1.73
N LEU A 220 0.99 -5.85 1.73
CA LEU A 220 -0.20 -6.28 2.44
C LEU A 220 -0.91 -7.36 1.62
N LYS A 221 -0.75 -8.63 1.99
CA LYS A 221 -1.33 -9.76 1.26
C LYS A 221 -2.70 -10.19 1.78
N HIS A 222 -2.91 -10.04 3.07
CA HIS A 222 -4.10 -10.59 3.74
C HIS A 222 -4.69 -9.64 4.77
N LEU A 223 -5.99 -9.77 4.94
CA LEU A 223 -6.78 -9.14 5.99
C LEU A 223 -7.49 -10.24 6.78
N VAL A 224 -7.79 -9.99 8.05
CA VAL A 224 -8.69 -10.85 8.83
C VAL A 224 -10.02 -10.14 8.99
N LYS A 225 -11.11 -10.80 8.68
CA LYS A 225 -12.44 -10.36 9.07
C LYS A 225 -12.59 -10.47 10.58
N LEU A 226 -13.03 -9.41 11.23
CA LEU A 226 -13.10 -9.38 12.70
C LEU A 226 -14.28 -10.15 13.26
N ASP A 227 -15.34 -10.34 12.50
CA ASP A 227 -16.55 -11.08 12.84
C ASP A 227 -16.34 -12.60 12.83
N THR A 228 -15.66 -13.09 11.80
CA THR A 228 -15.47 -14.54 11.57
C THR A 228 -14.08 -15.05 11.90
N GLY A 229 -13.09 -14.16 12.02
CA GLY A 229 -11.69 -14.53 12.09
C GLY A 229 -11.11 -15.07 10.76
N GLU A 230 -11.88 -15.04 9.68
CA GLU A 230 -11.49 -15.55 8.38
C GLU A 230 -10.34 -14.73 7.79
N LEU A 231 -9.32 -15.42 7.30
CA LEU A 231 -8.24 -14.82 6.54
C LEU A 231 -8.67 -14.64 5.09
N ILE A 232 -8.73 -13.39 4.63
CA ILE A 232 -9.06 -13.06 3.23
C ILE A 232 -7.87 -12.45 2.52
N LYS A 233 -7.80 -12.65 1.21
CA LYS A 233 -6.81 -11.99 0.36
C LYS A 233 -7.13 -10.49 0.29
N HIS A 234 -6.09 -9.66 0.44
CA HIS A 234 -6.21 -8.24 0.18
C HIS A 234 -6.16 -7.98 -1.32
N ASP A 235 -7.30 -7.71 -1.92
CA ASP A 235 -7.46 -7.47 -3.35
C ASP A 235 -8.57 -6.44 -3.65
N LEU A 236 -8.91 -6.30 -4.93
CA LEU A 236 -9.92 -5.35 -5.40
C LEU A 236 -11.30 -5.54 -4.75
N SER A 237 -11.67 -6.78 -4.37
CA SER A 237 -12.98 -7.08 -3.79
C SER A 237 -13.23 -6.41 -2.44
N CYS A 238 -12.15 -6.02 -1.76
CA CYS A 238 -12.22 -5.26 -0.52
C CYS A 238 -12.71 -3.81 -0.71
N TYR A 239 -12.82 -3.33 -1.96
CA TYR A 239 -13.07 -1.93 -2.32
C TYR A 239 -14.14 -1.75 -3.42
N ASP A 240 -14.95 -2.78 -3.70
CA ASP A 240 -15.89 -2.80 -4.83
C ASP A 240 -16.89 -1.65 -4.86
N ASP A 241 -17.24 -1.13 -3.69
CA ASP A 241 -18.18 -0.03 -3.55
C ASP A 241 -17.76 0.93 -2.44
N ARG A 242 -18.43 2.07 -2.36
CA ARG A 242 -18.14 3.10 -1.34
C ARG A 242 -18.29 2.60 0.09
N HIS A 243 -19.21 1.66 0.32
CA HIS A 243 -19.44 1.11 1.65
C HIS A 243 -18.24 0.24 2.10
N LYS A 244 -17.77 -0.64 1.22
CA LYS A 244 -16.55 -1.43 1.46
C LYS A 244 -15.32 -0.54 1.60
N CYS A 245 -15.18 0.50 0.77
CA CYS A 245 -14.11 1.49 0.92
C CYS A 245 -14.15 2.17 2.29
N LEU A 246 -15.34 2.58 2.77
CA LEU A 246 -15.48 3.19 4.09
C LEU A 246 -15.13 2.20 5.21
N PHE A 247 -15.59 0.97 5.13
CA PHE A 247 -15.25 -0.07 6.11
C PHE A 247 -13.75 -0.37 6.15
N ALA A 248 -13.13 -0.51 4.98
CA ALA A 248 -11.69 -0.68 4.88
C ALA A 248 -10.98 0.53 5.49
N PHE A 249 -11.39 1.77 5.14
CA PHE A 249 -10.82 2.99 5.70
C PHE A 249 -10.90 3.00 7.23
N LEU A 250 -12.08 2.77 7.81
CA LEU A 250 -12.29 2.81 9.26
C LEU A 250 -11.51 1.70 9.96
N SER A 251 -11.39 0.53 9.33
CA SER A 251 -10.57 -0.57 9.82
C SER A 251 -9.09 -0.18 9.88
N PHE A 252 -8.55 0.45 8.84
CA PHE A 252 -7.18 0.97 8.83
C PHE A 252 -7.01 2.12 9.83
N ALA A 253 -8.00 3.01 9.95
CA ALA A 253 -7.97 4.13 10.88
C ALA A 253 -7.89 3.66 12.34
N SER A 254 -8.62 2.61 12.69
CA SER A 254 -8.61 2.04 14.06
C SER A 254 -7.23 1.55 14.50
N ILE A 255 -6.33 1.25 13.56
CA ILE A 255 -4.99 0.72 13.84
C ILE A 255 -3.90 1.74 13.52
N TYR A 256 -3.98 2.37 12.34
CA TYR A 256 -2.90 3.22 11.80
C TYR A 256 -3.14 4.71 11.99
N PHE A 257 -4.32 5.11 12.44
CA PHE A 257 -4.67 6.49 12.79
C PHE A 257 -5.24 6.59 14.21
N HIS A 258 -4.64 5.83 15.12
CA HIS A 258 -5.04 5.69 16.50
C HIS A 258 -4.09 6.47 17.42
N PHE A 259 -4.65 7.34 18.25
CA PHE A 259 -3.91 8.21 19.16
C PHE A 259 -4.36 8.02 20.59
N LYS A 260 -3.47 8.37 21.52
CA LYS A 260 -3.74 8.50 22.94
C LYS A 260 -3.49 9.91 23.41
N THR A 261 -4.31 10.38 24.30
CA THR A 261 -4.07 11.65 25.02
C THR A 261 -2.99 11.38 26.07
N LEU A 262 -1.88 12.12 26.00
CA LEU A 262 -0.79 11.92 26.94
C LEU A 262 -1.15 12.45 28.31
N VAL A 263 -0.94 11.63 29.33
CA VAL A 263 -1.06 11.98 30.74
C VAL A 263 0.35 11.94 31.34
N TYR A 264 0.74 12.98 32.04
CA TYR A 264 2.07 13.11 32.61
C TYR A 264 2.06 12.78 34.11
N THR A 265 3.14 12.18 34.57
CA THR A 265 3.41 11.96 36.00
C THR A 265 3.78 13.27 36.68
N LYS A 266 3.81 13.28 38.02
CA LYS A 266 4.26 14.44 38.81
C LYS A 266 5.68 14.89 38.46
N ASN A 267 6.50 13.98 37.93
CA ASN A 267 7.89 14.25 37.50
C ASN A 267 8.01 14.68 36.05
N GLY A 268 6.90 15.01 35.36
CA GLY A 268 6.91 15.49 34.00
C GLY A 268 7.15 14.43 32.90
N SER A 269 7.24 13.15 33.27
CA SER A 269 7.36 12.05 32.30
C SER A 269 5.99 11.53 31.83
N PRO A 270 5.81 11.15 30.55
CA PRO A 270 4.54 10.58 30.10
C PRO A 270 4.28 9.24 30.81
N GLN A 271 3.03 9.01 31.17
CA GLN A 271 2.59 7.73 31.75
C GLN A 271 2.68 6.61 30.70
N ARG A 272 2.60 5.36 31.19
CA ARG A 272 2.55 4.19 30.32
C ARG A 272 1.33 4.28 29.39
N LYS A 273 1.47 3.72 28.20
CA LYS A 273 0.49 3.73 27.10
C LYS A 273 -0.90 3.22 27.52
N ASP A 274 -0.94 2.20 28.36
CA ASP A 274 -2.16 1.60 28.90
C ASP A 274 -2.95 2.53 29.83
N ARG A 275 -2.27 3.49 30.46
CA ARG A 275 -2.87 4.49 31.36
C ARG A 275 -3.28 5.78 30.67
N CYS A 276 -2.95 5.93 29.39
CA CYS A 276 -3.35 7.08 28.59
C CYS A 276 -4.67 6.79 27.86
N PRO A 277 -5.69 7.65 27.99
CA PRO A 277 -6.99 7.43 27.34
C PRO A 277 -6.88 7.53 25.82
N ASP A 278 -7.73 6.79 25.12
CA ASP A 278 -7.82 6.84 23.66
C ASP A 278 -8.39 8.18 23.20
N LYS A 279 -7.74 8.76 22.20
CA LYS A 279 -8.24 9.93 21.47
C LYS A 279 -9.05 9.45 20.26
N VAL A 280 -10.35 9.32 20.43
CA VAL A 280 -11.24 8.87 19.36
C VAL A 280 -11.51 10.03 18.41
N LEU A 281 -11.00 9.91 17.18
CA LEU A 281 -11.19 10.90 16.12
C LEU A 281 -12.29 10.47 15.14
N PHE A 282 -12.32 9.19 14.75
CA PHE A 282 -13.40 8.59 13.99
C PHE A 282 -14.18 7.62 14.87
N ARG A 283 -15.50 7.79 14.90
CA ARG A 283 -16.38 6.83 15.56
C ARG A 283 -16.67 5.69 14.58
N THR A 284 -16.47 4.48 15.04
CA THR A 284 -16.77 3.27 14.29
C THR A 284 -17.79 2.47 15.10
N SER A 285 -18.88 2.05 14.47
CA SER A 285 -19.73 1.00 15.04
C SER A 285 -18.96 -0.33 15.08
N ALA A 286 -19.44 -1.30 15.87
CA ALA A 286 -18.82 -2.62 15.90
C ALA A 286 -18.81 -3.27 14.50
N ASP A 287 -19.89 -3.05 13.73
CA ASP A 287 -20.09 -3.58 12.39
C ASP A 287 -19.18 -2.93 11.31
N GLU A 288 -18.69 -1.71 11.56
CA GLU A 288 -17.82 -0.99 10.64
C GLU A 288 -16.33 -1.37 10.77
N LYS A 289 -15.93 -2.14 11.79
CA LYS A 289 -14.58 -2.67 11.94
C LYS A 289 -14.44 -4.02 11.25
N ALA A 290 -14.67 -4.05 9.94
CA ALA A 290 -14.76 -5.30 9.22
C ALA A 290 -13.43 -6.05 9.09
N TYR A 291 -12.27 -5.35 9.08
CA TYR A 291 -11.00 -5.95 8.72
C TYR A 291 -9.86 -5.58 9.66
N LYS A 292 -8.99 -6.54 9.94
CA LYS A 292 -7.69 -6.30 10.58
C LYS A 292 -6.59 -6.62 9.57
N PRO A 293 -5.75 -5.64 9.17
CA PRO A 293 -4.58 -5.92 8.36
C PRO A 293 -3.64 -6.84 9.12
N ILE A 294 -3.30 -7.96 8.52
CA ILE A 294 -2.21 -8.79 9.01
C ILE A 294 -1.02 -8.46 8.14
N ARG A 295 0.06 -7.99 8.78
CA ARG A 295 1.36 -8.23 8.20
C ARG A 295 1.55 -9.74 8.25
N CYS A 296 1.30 -10.43 7.15
CA CYS A 296 2.04 -11.63 6.92
C CYS A 296 3.50 -11.16 6.81
N THR A 297 4.20 -11.13 7.92
CA THR A 297 5.58 -11.50 7.86
C THR A 297 5.50 -12.85 7.14
N THR A 298 5.71 -12.84 5.83
CA THR A 298 6.21 -14.04 5.18
C THR A 298 7.26 -14.53 6.16
N ARG A 299 7.25 -15.78 6.54
CA ARG A 299 8.25 -16.41 7.43
C ARG A 299 9.70 -16.11 7.01
N HIS A 300 9.87 -15.30 6.00
CA HIS A 300 11.10 -14.81 5.40
C HIS A 300 11.08 -13.27 5.22
N ASP A 301 11.04 -12.49 6.31
CA ASP A 301 12.04 -11.46 6.42
C ASP A 301 13.35 -12.24 6.61
N LEU A 302 13.88 -12.70 5.47
CA LEU A 302 15.19 -13.35 5.40
C LEU A 302 16.13 -12.41 6.13
N THR A 303 16.65 -12.82 7.26
CA THR A 303 17.67 -12.06 7.96
C THR A 303 18.81 -11.82 6.98
N ARG A 304 19.67 -10.87 7.24
CA ARG A 304 20.88 -10.68 6.40
C ARG A 304 21.64 -11.99 6.21
N THR A 305 21.59 -12.84 7.20
CA THR A 305 22.19 -14.18 7.21
C THR A 305 21.48 -15.13 6.24
N ASP A 306 20.13 -15.12 6.22
CA ASP A 306 19.35 -15.95 5.29
C ASP A 306 19.58 -15.56 3.83
N ARG A 307 19.72 -14.25 3.56
CA ARG A 307 20.06 -13.76 2.19
C ARG A 307 21.45 -14.17 1.76
N ILE A 308 22.45 -14.12 2.66
CA ILE A 308 23.80 -14.59 2.38
C ILE A 308 23.77 -16.10 2.10
N LEU A 309 22.96 -16.84 2.85
CA LEU A 309 22.80 -18.28 2.67
C LEU A 309 22.16 -18.62 1.32
N ILE A 310 21.07 -17.95 0.97
CA ILE A 310 20.38 -18.15 -0.33
C ILE A 310 21.30 -17.78 -1.48
N ASN A 311 22.06 -16.68 -1.38
CA ASN A 311 23.02 -16.31 -2.42
C ASN A 311 24.13 -17.36 -2.55
N LYS A 312 24.66 -17.89 -1.44
CA LYS A 312 25.64 -18.99 -1.48
C LYS A 312 25.05 -20.27 -2.06
N LEU A 313 23.80 -20.63 -1.73
CA LEU A 313 23.09 -21.76 -2.33
C LEU A 313 22.88 -21.54 -3.84
N TYR A 314 22.57 -20.32 -4.25
CA TYR A 314 22.43 -19.96 -5.66
C TYR A 314 23.75 -20.04 -6.40
N ASP A 315 24.82 -19.53 -5.82
CA ASP A 315 26.18 -19.62 -6.38
C ASP A 315 26.61 -21.07 -6.55
N ILE A 316 26.36 -21.92 -5.54
CA ILE A 316 26.65 -23.37 -5.59
C ILE A 316 25.78 -24.07 -6.63
N TYR A 317 24.51 -23.72 -6.76
CA TYR A 317 23.63 -24.27 -7.80
C TYR A 317 24.09 -23.85 -9.22
N HIS A 318 24.61 -22.63 -9.34
CA HIS A 318 25.14 -22.11 -10.61
C HIS A 318 26.47 -22.75 -10.99
N ASP A 319 27.37 -22.96 -10.01
CA ASP A 319 28.63 -23.70 -10.19
C ASP A 319 28.37 -25.18 -10.48
N TYR A 320 27.26 -25.74 -9.97
CA TYR A 320 26.81 -27.08 -10.23
C TYR A 320 26.41 -27.32 -11.69
N ASN A 321 25.70 -26.41 -12.33
CA ASN A 321 25.38 -26.54 -13.75
C ASN A 321 26.63 -26.52 -14.65
N ASN A 322 27.77 -26.16 -14.08
CA ASN A 322 29.06 -26.09 -14.78
C ASN A 322 30.07 -27.14 -14.34
N SER A 323 29.79 -28.02 -13.33
CA SER A 323 30.73 -28.99 -12.81
C SER A 323 30.13 -30.32 -12.34
N VAL A 324 30.87 -31.41 -12.53
CA VAL A 324 30.47 -32.82 -12.45
C VAL A 324 30.21 -33.36 -11.01
N ASN A 325 30.29 -32.58 -9.93
CA ASN A 325 30.32 -33.16 -8.58
C ASN A 325 29.39 -32.48 -7.56
N VAL A 326 28.08 -32.74 -7.69
CA VAL A 326 27.00 -32.19 -6.85
C VAL A 326 27.03 -32.64 -5.41
N ARG A 327 27.22 -33.96 -5.17
CA ARG A 327 27.15 -34.54 -3.81
C ARG A 327 28.15 -33.90 -2.89
N THR A 328 29.37 -33.67 -3.37
CA THR A 328 30.45 -33.08 -2.57
C THR A 328 30.17 -31.63 -2.21
N SER A 329 29.61 -30.83 -3.13
CA SER A 329 29.30 -29.41 -2.89
C SER A 329 28.14 -29.22 -1.92
N ALA A 330 27.06 -30.00 -2.05
CA ALA A 330 25.94 -29.98 -1.13
C ALA A 330 26.33 -30.44 0.28
N HIS A 331 27.10 -31.50 0.38
CA HIS A 331 27.61 -32.01 1.66
C HIS A 331 28.55 -31.01 2.33
N THR A 332 29.47 -30.40 1.59
CA THR A 332 30.38 -29.37 2.11
C THR A 332 29.59 -28.16 2.61
N LEU A 333 28.56 -27.76 1.87
CA LEU A 333 27.70 -26.66 2.30
C LEU A 333 26.93 -26.96 3.59
N ILE A 334 26.35 -28.15 3.71
CA ILE A 334 25.65 -28.60 4.92
C ILE A 334 26.62 -28.64 6.12
N VAL A 335 27.84 -29.12 5.91
CA VAL A 335 28.89 -29.15 6.95
C VAL A 335 29.31 -27.73 7.35
N GLU A 336 29.52 -26.80 6.41
CA GLU A 336 29.86 -25.42 6.71
C GLU A 336 28.71 -24.69 7.41
N LEU A 337 27.46 -24.96 7.04
CA LEU A 337 26.26 -24.42 7.69
C LEU A 337 26.06 -24.93 9.11
N THR A 338 26.32 -26.23 9.34
CA THR A 338 26.23 -26.82 10.67
C THR A 338 27.39 -26.42 11.59
N GLN A 339 28.55 -26.09 11.05
CA GLN A 339 29.70 -25.59 11.82
C GLN A 339 29.69 -24.08 12.06
N GLY A 340 29.09 -23.30 11.17
CA GLY A 340 29.10 -21.84 11.23
C GLY A 340 27.89 -21.16 11.87
N LEU A 341 26.77 -21.83 12.00
CA LEU A 341 25.53 -21.30 12.54
C LEU A 341 25.12 -22.17 13.75
N HIS A 342 25.30 -21.64 14.97
CA HIS A 342 24.80 -22.15 16.25
C HIS A 342 24.03 -23.47 16.17
N ALA A 343 24.78 -24.54 16.29
CA ALA A 343 24.42 -25.94 16.04
C ALA A 343 23.12 -26.45 16.69
N HIS A 344 22.52 -25.69 17.60
CA HIS A 344 21.35 -26.10 18.38
C HIS A 344 19.99 -25.85 17.69
N LYS A 345 19.92 -25.01 16.66
CA LYS A 345 18.65 -24.68 15.98
C LYS A 345 18.42 -25.35 14.63
N PHE A 346 19.45 -25.95 14.06
CA PHE A 346 19.39 -26.54 12.71
C PHE A 346 19.68 -28.04 12.68
N ARG A 347 19.94 -28.67 13.83
CA ARG A 347 20.20 -30.09 13.90
C ARG A 347 19.04 -30.92 13.39
N ASP A 348 17.82 -30.57 13.82
CA ASP A 348 16.58 -31.26 13.42
C ASP A 348 16.30 -31.14 11.92
N VAL A 349 16.61 -29.96 11.32
CA VAL A 349 16.39 -29.71 9.89
C VAL A 349 17.49 -30.38 9.04
N ALA A 350 18.70 -30.47 9.54
CA ALA A 350 19.81 -31.15 8.86
C ALA A 350 19.59 -32.65 8.87
N ASP A 351 19.10 -33.20 9.97
CA ASP A 351 18.80 -34.64 10.09
C ASP A 351 17.63 -35.04 9.18
N ASP A 352 16.57 -34.19 9.05
CA ASP A 352 15.46 -34.40 8.13
C ASP A 352 15.88 -34.32 6.65
N LEU A 353 16.83 -33.42 6.32
CA LEU A 353 17.36 -33.30 4.96
C LEU A 353 18.30 -34.46 4.58
N ILE A 354 19.06 -35.00 5.53
CA ILE A 354 19.97 -36.13 5.31
C ILE A 354 19.17 -37.42 5.12
N LEU A 355 18.09 -37.64 5.89
CA LEU A 355 17.23 -38.81 5.80
C LEU A 355 16.35 -38.82 4.53
N GLY A 356 16.10 -37.66 3.88
CA GLY A 356 15.37 -37.59 2.63
C GLY A 356 16.17 -37.87 1.35
N PHE A 357 17.47 -38.12 1.45
CA PHE A 357 18.34 -38.43 0.31
C PHE A 357 18.75 -39.92 0.19
N ASP A 358 18.28 -40.76 1.09
CA ASP A 358 18.59 -42.20 1.11
C ASP A 358 17.49 -43.11 0.49
N ASP A 359 16.43 -42.52 -0.14
CA ASP A 359 15.42 -43.27 -0.90
C ASP A 359 15.59 -43.10 -2.42
#